data_cda56afccf8fea756baef6de38decfcf
#
_entry.id   cda56afccf8fea756baef6de38decfcf
#
_cell.length_a   1.000
_cell.length_b   1.000
_cell.length_c   1.000
_cell.angle_alpha   90.00
_cell.angle_beta   90.00
_cell.angle_gamma   90.00
#
_symmetry.space_group_name_H-M   'P 1'
#
loop_
_entity.id
_entity.type
_entity.pdbx_description
1 polymer ?
#
loop_
_entity_poly.entity_id
_entity_poly.type
_entity_poly.pdbx_seq_one_letter_code
_entity_poly.pdbx_strand_id
1 'polypeptide(L)' 'MKKVVALVLEDDQLIELVRILVDDDPEAALEFLKHHFKGKARELLEGG' A
#
# COMPACT_ATOMS: atom_id res chain seq x y z
N MET A 1 17.54 7.82 -8.54
CA MET A 1 17.67 7.92 -7.08
C MET A 1 16.66 7.02 -6.39
N LYS A 2 17.08 6.31 -5.35
CA LYS A 2 16.17 5.43 -4.61
C LYS A 2 15.40 6.22 -3.56
N LYS A 3 14.12 5.93 -3.43
CA LYS A 3 13.27 6.52 -2.41
C LYS A 3 12.52 5.41 -1.68
N VAL A 4 12.12 5.69 -0.46
CA VAL A 4 11.39 4.71 0.35
C VAL A 4 9.97 5.22 0.58
N VAL A 5 8.99 4.36 0.33
CA VAL A 5 7.62 4.60 0.73
C VAL A 5 7.22 3.51 1.73
N ALA A 6 6.64 3.91 2.83
CA ALA A 6 6.30 2.98 3.90
C ALA A 6 4.90 3.27 4.45
N LEU A 7 4.28 2.24 5.00
CA LEU A 7 2.97 2.33 5.63
C LEU A 7 3.06 1.86 7.06
N VAL A 8 2.28 2.52 7.91
CA VAL A 8 2.02 2.04 9.26
C VAL A 8 0.63 1.42 9.24
N LEU A 9 0.55 0.13 9.47
CA LEU A 9 -0.70 -0.61 9.47
C LEU A 9 -1.01 -1.16 10.86
N GLU A 10 -2.29 -1.14 11.20
CA GLU A 10 -2.76 -1.80 12.40
C GLU A 10 -2.87 -3.30 12.12
N ASP A 11 -3.04 -4.10 13.18
CA ASP A 11 -3.05 -5.55 13.04
C ASP A 11 -4.11 -6.06 12.06
N ASP A 12 -5.30 -5.50 12.11
CA ASP A 12 -6.38 -5.92 11.22
C ASP A 12 -6.07 -5.58 9.76
N GLN A 13 -5.42 -4.45 9.52
CA GLN A 13 -5.01 -4.04 8.19
C GLN A 13 -3.89 -4.92 7.65
N LEU A 14 -2.97 -5.30 8.53
CA LEU A 14 -1.89 -6.19 8.15
C LEU A 14 -2.43 -7.58 7.79
N ILE A 15 -3.39 -8.07 8.56
CA ILE A 15 -4.05 -9.34 8.27
C ILE A 15 -4.74 -9.29 6.91
N GLU A 16 -5.39 -8.19 6.60
CA GLU A 16 -6.02 -8.00 5.30
C GLU A 16 -5.00 -8.06 4.17
N LEU A 17 -3.86 -7.38 4.35
CA LEU A 17 -2.79 -7.41 3.35
C LEU A 17 -2.28 -8.82 3.11
N VAL A 18 -2.03 -9.55 4.20
CA VAL A 18 -1.55 -10.94 4.08
C VAL A 18 -2.57 -11.80 3.34
N ARG A 19 -3.86 -11.63 3.65
CA ARG A 19 -4.92 -12.38 2.97
C ARG A 19 -4.95 -12.09 1.48
N ILE A 20 -4.82 -10.82 1.10
CA ILE A 20 -4.78 -10.42 -0.31
C ILE A 20 -3.62 -11.09 -1.04
N LEU A 21 -2.46 -11.13 -0.40
CA LEU A 21 -1.28 -11.73 -1.00
C LEU A 21 -1.41 -13.25 -1.13
N VAL A 22 -2.01 -13.90 -0.13
CA VAL A 22 -2.22 -15.35 -0.16
C VAL A 22 -3.25 -15.73 -1.23
N ASP A 23 -4.30 -14.93 -1.38
CA ASP A 23 -5.37 -15.20 -2.34
C ASP A 23 -5.03 -14.77 -3.76
N ASP A 24 -3.93 -14.03 -3.94
CA ASP A 24 -3.55 -13.49 -5.25
C ASP A 24 -4.70 -12.71 -5.90
N ASP A 25 -5.38 -11.87 -5.10
CA ASP A 25 -6.54 -11.12 -5.55
C ASP A 25 -6.11 -9.76 -6.11
N PRO A 26 -6.08 -9.60 -7.44
CA PRO A 26 -5.59 -8.36 -8.03
C PRO A 26 -6.49 -7.15 -7.77
N GLU A 27 -7.79 -7.35 -7.70
CA GLU A 27 -8.72 -6.25 -7.45
C GLU A 27 -8.57 -5.73 -6.02
N ALA A 28 -8.52 -6.65 -5.05
CA ALA A 28 -8.33 -6.26 -3.67
C ALA A 28 -6.96 -5.64 -3.44
N ALA A 29 -5.93 -6.13 -4.12
CA ALA A 29 -4.59 -5.58 -4.03
C ALA A 29 -4.55 -4.14 -4.54
N LEU A 30 -5.19 -3.88 -5.68
CA LEU A 30 -5.25 -2.54 -6.23
C LEU A 30 -6.02 -1.58 -5.32
N GLU A 31 -7.13 -2.05 -4.78
CA GLU A 31 -7.93 -1.27 -3.83
C GLU A 31 -7.11 -0.92 -2.59
N PHE A 32 -6.39 -1.88 -2.06
CA PHE A 32 -5.54 -1.67 -0.89
C PHE A 32 -4.47 -0.63 -1.17
N LEU A 33 -3.80 -0.75 -2.31
CA LEU A 33 -2.77 0.21 -2.70
C LEU A 33 -3.33 1.61 -2.89
N LYS A 34 -4.47 1.73 -3.56
CA LYS A 34 -5.11 3.03 -3.75
C LYS A 34 -5.47 3.68 -2.43
N HIS A 35 -6.02 2.89 -1.51
CA HIS A 35 -6.46 3.41 -0.22
C HIS A 35 -5.29 3.88 0.65
N HIS A 36 -4.21 3.12 0.66
CA HIS A 36 -3.12 3.37 1.60
C HIS A 36 -1.96 4.18 1.02
N PHE A 37 -1.67 4.06 -0.25
CA PHE A 37 -0.47 4.65 -0.85
C PHE A 37 -0.71 5.86 -1.72
N LYS A 38 -1.92 6.09 -2.17
CA LYS A 38 -2.19 7.11 -3.19
C LYS A 38 -1.53 8.46 -2.91
N GLY A 39 -1.76 9.01 -1.72
CA GLY A 39 -1.19 10.30 -1.36
C GLY A 39 0.31 10.23 -1.11
N LYS A 40 0.75 9.16 -0.44
CA LYS A 40 2.16 9.03 -0.06
C LYS A 40 3.08 8.89 -1.26
N ALA A 41 2.68 8.10 -2.24
CA ALA A 41 3.49 7.90 -3.43
C ALA A 41 3.64 9.21 -4.22
N ARG A 42 2.55 9.94 -4.36
CA ARG A 42 2.57 11.22 -5.05
C ARG A 42 3.44 12.24 -4.34
N GLU A 43 3.37 12.29 -3.02
CA GLU A 43 4.20 13.22 -2.25
C GLU A 43 5.68 12.96 -2.46
N LEU A 44 6.08 11.71 -2.46
CA LEU A 44 7.48 11.37 -2.67
C LEU A 44 7.96 11.76 -4.05
N LEU A 45 7.11 11.62 -5.03
CA LEU A 45 7.48 11.93 -6.41
C LEU A 45 7.52 13.44 -6.66
N GLU A 46 6.54 14.17 -6.14
CA GLU A 46 6.39 15.62 -6.39
C GLU A 46 7.13 16.47 -5.36
N GLY A 47 7.12 16.06 -4.13
CA GLY A 47 7.70 16.82 -3.04
C GLY A 47 9.21 16.74 -2.94
N GLY A 48 9.79 15.85 -3.67
CA GLY A 48 11.24 15.71 -3.73
C GLY A 48 11.82 15.11 -2.46
#